data_860222e25513fa1aa5c163ea7b03ef45
#
_entry.id   860222e25513fa1aa5c163ea7b03ef45
#
_cell.length_a   1.000
_cell.length_b   1.000
_cell.length_c   1.000
_cell.angle_alpha   90.00
_cell.angle_beta   90.00
_cell.angle_gamma   90.00
#
_symmetry.space_group_name_H-M   'P 1'
#
loop_
_entity.id
_entity.type
_entity.pdbx_description
1 polymer ?
#
loop_
_entity_poly.entity_id
_entity_poly.type
_entity_poly.pdbx_seq_one_letter_code
_entity_poly.pdbx_strand_id
1 'polypeptide(L)'
;GESVSLTTEERKAVAEKWMEAVKGKLKVIVHVGGMSQVQCAELAAHAQAIGADMIAAMAPCFFKPGSVEELIGFFKPIAASASRLPFYYYNMPSITGVSLPVHKFLIEGKKQIPNLVGVKFTHNNLMEMQQCIHADGGAFEVLHGFDEILITGLSVGAKAAVGSTYNYVPGIYKAVMEAMEKGDLETAREMQWKSVEIIDVLIKHGGGVRAGKIFMKLAGIDCGPCRLPIAPCSEEELEETRNELKNTEFFKYIN
;
A
#
# COMPACT_ATOMS: atom_id res chain seq x y z
N GLY A 1 -4.90 7.10 -0.10
CA GLY A 1 -3.95 7.13 -1.16
C GLY A 1 -3.47 8.49 -1.65
N GLU A 2 -4.11 9.60 -1.28
CA GLU A 2 -3.72 10.94 -1.75
C GLU A 2 -2.85 11.72 -0.74
N SER A 3 -2.11 11.05 0.12
CA SER A 3 -1.37 11.70 1.22
C SER A 3 -0.44 12.84 0.78
N VAL A 4 0.09 12.76 -0.44
CA VAL A 4 0.95 13.80 -1.05
C VAL A 4 0.17 15.07 -1.44
N SER A 5 -1.14 14.99 -1.56
CA SER A 5 -2.06 16.11 -1.87
C SER A 5 -2.74 16.69 -0.62
N LEU A 6 -2.45 16.15 0.55
CA LEU A 6 -3.02 16.56 1.83
C LEU A 6 -2.02 17.39 2.65
N THR A 7 -2.53 18.36 3.41
CA THR A 7 -1.73 19.05 4.43
C THR A 7 -1.37 18.10 5.58
N THR A 8 -0.41 18.49 6.40
CA THR A 8 -0.04 17.72 7.60
C THR A 8 -1.23 17.54 8.54
N GLU A 9 -2.03 18.60 8.74
CA GLU A 9 -3.21 18.60 9.61
C GLU A 9 -4.30 17.67 9.07
N GLU A 10 -4.54 17.67 7.77
CA GLU A 10 -5.50 16.77 7.13
C GLU A 10 -5.07 15.30 7.25
N ARG A 11 -3.76 15.03 7.10
CA ARG A 11 -3.23 13.68 7.28
C ARG A 11 -3.40 13.18 8.72
N LYS A 12 -3.20 14.07 9.71
CA LYS A 12 -3.48 13.77 11.13
C LYS A 12 -4.96 13.47 11.34
N ALA A 13 -5.85 14.34 10.85
CA ALA A 13 -7.30 14.17 11.00
C ALA A 13 -7.79 12.86 10.36
N VAL A 14 -7.27 12.47 9.20
CA VAL A 14 -7.60 11.18 8.57
C VAL A 14 -7.13 10.01 9.44
N ALA A 15 -5.91 10.06 9.99
CA ALA A 15 -5.41 9.00 10.87
C ALA A 15 -6.25 8.87 12.14
N GLU A 16 -6.61 9.98 12.78
CA GLU A 16 -7.51 10.01 13.95
C GLU A 16 -8.86 9.37 13.65
N LYS A 17 -9.47 9.72 12.51
CA LYS A 17 -10.76 9.15 12.10
C LYS A 17 -10.68 7.65 11.81
N TRP A 18 -9.57 7.17 11.25
CA TRP A 18 -9.36 5.74 11.11
C TRP A 18 -9.27 5.03 12.46
N MET A 19 -8.48 5.56 13.40
CA MET A 19 -8.35 4.98 14.74
C MET A 19 -9.71 4.96 15.49
N GLU A 20 -10.49 6.04 15.38
CA GLU A 20 -11.84 6.11 15.92
C GLU A 20 -12.78 5.06 15.29
N ALA A 21 -12.75 4.93 13.97
CA ALA A 21 -13.66 4.05 13.23
C ALA A 21 -13.37 2.56 13.48
N VAL A 22 -12.10 2.16 13.50
CA VAL A 22 -11.73 0.75 13.64
C VAL A 22 -11.91 0.21 15.06
N LYS A 23 -11.75 1.05 16.08
CA LYS A 23 -11.94 0.70 17.51
C LYS A 23 -11.29 -0.65 17.89
N GLY A 24 -10.07 -0.89 17.41
CA GLY A 24 -9.32 -2.12 17.66
C GLY A 24 -9.76 -3.34 16.85
N LYS A 25 -10.72 -3.24 15.95
CA LYS A 25 -11.15 -4.35 15.08
C LYS A 25 -10.20 -4.64 13.94
N LEU A 26 -9.42 -3.64 13.51
CA LEU A 26 -8.44 -3.74 12.43
C LEU A 26 -7.11 -3.17 12.91
N LYS A 27 -6.02 -3.67 12.32
CA LYS A 27 -4.69 -3.07 12.46
C LYS A 27 -4.53 -1.89 11.52
N VAL A 28 -4.02 -0.78 12.02
CA VAL A 28 -3.83 0.45 11.25
C VAL A 28 -2.34 0.74 11.08
N ILE A 29 -1.91 0.79 9.82
CA ILE A 29 -0.58 1.28 9.43
C ILE A 29 -0.74 2.70 8.91
N VAL A 30 -0.25 3.70 9.63
CA VAL A 30 -0.30 5.09 9.18
C VAL A 30 0.89 5.38 8.27
N HIS A 31 0.62 5.79 7.02
CA HIS A 31 1.67 6.26 6.12
C HIS A 31 2.12 7.67 6.51
N VAL A 32 3.36 7.80 6.96
CA VAL A 32 3.93 9.08 7.45
C VAL A 32 4.96 9.69 6.50
N GLY A 33 5.24 9.03 5.36
CA GLY A 33 6.24 9.47 4.38
C GLY A 33 5.87 10.77 3.67
N GLY A 34 6.89 11.47 3.20
CA GLY A 34 6.80 12.75 2.47
C GLY A 34 8.19 13.25 2.09
N MET A 35 8.27 14.49 1.59
CA MET A 35 9.55 15.09 1.17
C MET A 35 10.33 15.70 2.35
N SER A 36 9.64 16.20 3.36
CA SER A 36 10.24 16.82 4.54
C SER A 36 10.41 15.80 5.65
N GLN A 37 11.66 15.50 6.01
CA GLN A 37 11.98 14.58 7.11
C GLN A 37 11.34 15.03 8.44
N VAL A 38 11.32 16.35 8.71
CA VAL A 38 10.74 16.93 9.93
C VAL A 38 9.23 16.72 9.97
N GLN A 39 8.52 16.96 8.87
CA GLN A 39 7.07 16.71 8.80
C GLN A 39 6.75 15.21 8.90
N CYS A 40 7.57 14.35 8.30
CA CYS A 40 7.41 12.90 8.46
C CYS A 40 7.58 12.45 9.91
N ALA A 41 8.57 13.00 10.63
CA ALA A 41 8.81 12.74 12.05
C ALA A 41 7.64 13.23 12.93
N GLU A 42 7.09 14.40 12.62
CA GLU A 42 5.89 14.94 13.27
C GLU A 42 4.67 14.01 13.09
N LEU A 43 4.43 13.54 11.85
CA LEU A 43 3.35 12.60 11.56
C LEU A 43 3.56 11.24 12.25
N ALA A 44 4.81 10.77 12.36
CA ALA A 44 5.14 9.54 13.08
C ALA A 44 4.85 9.68 14.58
N ALA A 45 5.28 10.78 15.20
CA ALA A 45 5.00 11.06 16.60
C ALA A 45 3.48 11.14 16.86
N HIS A 46 2.74 11.81 15.98
CA HIS A 46 1.29 11.88 16.05
C HIS A 46 0.63 10.50 15.91
N ALA A 47 1.04 9.68 14.93
CA ALA A 47 0.51 8.31 14.77
C ALA A 47 0.70 7.47 16.06
N GLN A 48 1.86 7.60 16.71
CA GLN A 48 2.09 6.95 18.01
C GLN A 48 1.19 7.50 19.11
N ALA A 49 0.97 8.80 19.15
CA ALA A 49 0.15 9.46 20.18
C ALA A 49 -1.33 9.04 20.10
N ILE A 50 -1.86 8.86 18.90
CA ILE A 50 -3.26 8.41 18.67
C ILE A 50 -3.44 6.90 18.78
N GLY A 51 -2.37 6.14 19.07
CA GLY A 51 -2.43 4.70 19.28
C GLY A 51 -2.51 3.86 18.00
N ALA A 52 -1.97 4.35 16.88
CA ALA A 52 -1.83 3.53 15.67
C ALA A 52 -1.01 2.26 15.97
N ASP A 53 -1.25 1.19 15.21
CA ASP A 53 -0.53 -0.07 15.42
C ASP A 53 0.88 -0.04 14.81
N MET A 54 1.05 0.63 13.68
CA MET A 54 2.29 0.65 12.91
C MET A 54 2.40 1.94 12.08
N ILE A 55 3.60 2.23 11.60
CA ILE A 55 3.85 3.32 10.64
C ILE A 55 4.57 2.81 9.41
N ALA A 56 4.37 3.48 8.28
CA ALA A 56 5.09 3.23 7.04
C ALA A 56 5.50 4.53 6.35
N ALA A 57 6.62 4.51 5.61
CA ALA A 57 7.05 5.66 4.83
C ALA A 57 7.67 5.25 3.49
N MET A 58 7.33 5.99 2.42
CA MET A 58 8.04 5.94 1.13
C MET A 58 9.33 6.75 1.19
N ALA A 59 10.28 6.41 0.31
CA ALA A 59 11.44 7.25 0.06
C ALA A 59 11.02 8.62 -0.51
N PRO A 60 11.77 9.71 -0.23
CA PRO A 60 11.53 11.01 -0.85
C PRO A 60 11.81 10.93 -2.35
N CYS A 61 10.90 11.48 -3.17
CA CYS A 61 10.92 11.27 -4.62
C CYS A 61 11.47 12.45 -5.42
N PHE A 62 11.66 13.62 -4.81
CA PHE A 62 12.23 14.79 -5.49
C PHE A 62 13.75 14.83 -5.32
N PHE A 63 14.26 15.05 -4.10
CA PHE A 63 15.67 14.82 -3.78
C PHE A 63 15.82 13.37 -3.31
N LYS A 64 16.32 12.52 -4.19
CA LYS A 64 16.34 11.06 -3.99
C LYS A 64 17.62 10.63 -3.27
N PRO A 65 17.55 9.67 -2.33
CA PRO A 65 18.74 9.05 -1.79
C PRO A 65 19.49 8.30 -2.89
N GLY A 66 20.79 8.51 -2.98
CA GLY A 66 21.69 7.82 -3.92
C GLY A 66 22.27 6.54 -3.37
N SER A 67 22.08 6.25 -2.08
CA SER A 67 22.61 5.07 -1.40
C SER A 67 21.68 4.54 -0.34
N VAL A 68 21.88 3.29 0.06
CA VAL A 68 21.17 2.66 1.18
C VAL A 68 21.41 3.43 2.49
N GLU A 69 22.62 3.93 2.70
CA GLU A 69 22.99 4.72 3.88
C GLU A 69 22.22 6.04 3.96
N GLU A 70 22.09 6.74 2.84
CA GLU A 70 21.29 7.98 2.78
C GLU A 70 19.79 7.70 3.04
N LEU A 71 19.26 6.59 2.53
CA LEU A 71 17.89 6.17 2.79
C LEU A 71 17.67 5.83 4.26
N ILE A 72 18.62 5.13 4.90
CA ILE A 72 18.61 4.87 6.34
C ILE A 72 18.68 6.19 7.12
N GLY A 73 19.59 7.10 6.76
CA GLY A 73 19.71 8.43 7.37
C GLY A 73 18.43 9.24 7.30
N PHE A 74 17.67 9.12 6.20
CA PHE A 74 16.37 9.76 6.04
C PHE A 74 15.32 9.15 6.97
N PHE A 75 15.23 7.82 7.08
CA PHE A 75 14.18 7.15 7.86
C PHE A 75 14.46 7.09 9.37
N LYS A 76 15.74 7.10 9.77
CA LYS A 76 16.14 6.94 11.18
C LYS A 76 15.44 7.91 12.14
N PRO A 77 15.44 9.25 11.94
CA PRO A 77 14.74 10.17 12.84
C PRO A 77 13.21 10.04 12.74
N ILE A 78 12.66 9.65 11.59
CA ILE A 78 11.22 9.42 11.41
C ILE A 78 10.78 8.24 12.28
N ALA A 79 11.45 7.11 12.16
CA ALA A 79 11.15 5.91 12.94
C ALA A 79 11.41 6.12 14.44
N ALA A 80 12.44 6.88 14.81
CA ALA A 80 12.75 7.23 16.20
C ALA A 80 11.65 8.07 16.86
N SER A 81 10.94 8.91 16.09
CA SER A 81 9.81 9.73 16.58
C SER A 81 8.57 8.88 16.94
N ALA A 82 8.53 7.63 16.50
CA ALA A 82 7.50 6.64 16.85
C ALA A 82 8.15 5.32 17.28
N SER A 83 9.10 5.36 18.19
CA SER A 83 9.98 4.24 18.56
C SER A 83 9.26 3.01 19.11
N ARG A 84 8.02 3.16 19.59
CA ARG A 84 7.18 2.04 20.07
C ARG A 84 6.38 1.37 18.98
N LEU A 85 6.25 2.00 17.79
CA LEU A 85 5.51 1.44 16.67
C LEU A 85 6.45 0.71 15.72
N PRO A 86 6.08 -0.49 15.22
CA PRO A 86 6.74 -1.11 14.09
C PRO A 86 6.79 -0.17 12.89
N PHE A 87 7.93 -0.12 12.22
CA PHE A 87 8.16 0.71 11.03
C PHE A 87 8.32 -0.18 9.78
N TYR A 88 7.61 0.18 8.70
CA TYR A 88 7.74 -0.43 7.38
C TYR A 88 8.29 0.56 6.37
N TYR A 89 9.28 0.14 5.60
CA TYR A 89 9.63 0.84 4.37
C TYR A 89 8.57 0.56 3.29
N TYR A 90 8.03 1.60 2.66
CA TYR A 90 7.17 1.43 1.48
C TYR A 90 8.02 1.62 0.22
N ASN A 91 8.45 0.50 -0.38
CA ASN A 91 9.19 0.47 -1.63
C ASN A 91 8.24 0.53 -2.82
N MET A 92 8.33 1.60 -3.62
CA MET A 92 7.56 1.77 -4.85
C MET A 92 8.40 2.55 -5.88
N PRO A 93 9.39 1.91 -6.52
CA PRO A 93 10.36 2.58 -7.40
C PRO A 93 9.71 3.23 -8.63
N SER A 94 8.60 2.70 -9.15
CA SER A 94 7.86 3.27 -10.28
C SER A 94 7.35 4.69 -10.02
N ILE A 95 7.07 5.05 -8.77
CA ILE A 95 6.59 6.38 -8.37
C ILE A 95 7.73 7.22 -7.77
N THR A 96 8.50 6.63 -6.86
CA THR A 96 9.57 7.38 -6.17
C THR A 96 10.80 7.59 -7.04
N GLY A 97 11.02 6.72 -8.03
CA GLY A 97 12.27 6.66 -8.81
C GLY A 97 13.49 6.29 -7.97
N VAL A 98 13.29 5.66 -6.80
CA VAL A 98 14.35 5.17 -5.91
C VAL A 98 14.42 3.65 -6.07
N SER A 99 15.51 3.17 -6.69
CA SER A 99 15.75 1.75 -6.99
C SER A 99 16.99 1.23 -6.25
N LEU A 100 17.01 1.41 -4.94
CA LEU A 100 18.07 0.90 -4.07
C LEU A 100 17.77 -0.55 -3.64
N PRO A 101 18.82 -1.38 -3.41
CA PRO A 101 18.60 -2.79 -3.03
C PRO A 101 17.90 -2.90 -1.67
N VAL A 102 16.61 -3.30 -1.71
CA VAL A 102 15.72 -3.32 -0.55
C VAL A 102 16.19 -4.31 0.52
N HIS A 103 16.65 -5.51 0.11
CA HIS A 103 17.16 -6.50 1.05
C HIS A 103 18.39 -5.98 1.84
N LYS A 104 19.26 -5.18 1.20
CA LYS A 104 20.39 -4.51 1.89
C LYS A 104 19.89 -3.43 2.85
N PHE A 105 18.89 -2.63 2.42
CA PHE A 105 18.26 -1.65 3.30
C PHE A 105 17.68 -2.32 4.55
N LEU A 106 16.99 -3.45 4.44
CA LEU A 106 16.43 -4.16 5.58
C LEU A 106 17.53 -4.59 6.56
N ILE A 107 18.60 -5.23 6.07
CA ILE A 107 19.69 -5.74 6.90
C ILE A 107 20.47 -4.60 7.59
N GLU A 108 20.92 -3.59 6.81
CA GLU A 108 21.70 -2.49 7.36
C GLU A 108 20.83 -1.50 8.14
N GLY A 109 19.60 -1.28 7.67
CA GLY A 109 18.62 -0.43 8.34
C GLY A 109 18.24 -0.94 9.72
N LYS A 110 18.06 -2.25 9.89
CA LYS A 110 17.73 -2.86 11.19
C LYS A 110 18.75 -2.53 12.29
N LYS A 111 20.04 -2.40 11.92
CA LYS A 111 21.11 -2.04 12.86
C LYS A 111 20.96 -0.62 13.41
N GLN A 112 20.30 0.30 12.68
CA GLN A 112 20.18 1.71 13.00
C GLN A 112 18.74 2.16 13.28
N ILE A 113 17.75 1.37 12.88
CA ILE A 113 16.30 1.60 13.07
C ILE A 113 15.73 0.37 13.81
N PRO A 114 15.81 0.34 15.14
CA PRO A 114 15.45 -0.84 15.94
C PRO A 114 14.01 -1.34 15.73
N ASN A 115 13.08 -0.43 15.40
CA ASN A 115 11.68 -0.72 15.13
C ASN A 115 11.37 -1.02 13.65
N LEU A 116 12.38 -1.14 12.77
CA LEU A 116 12.18 -1.61 11.39
C LEU A 116 11.80 -3.09 11.42
N VAL A 117 10.63 -3.42 10.86
CA VAL A 117 10.10 -4.79 10.87
C VAL A 117 9.84 -5.36 9.48
N GLY A 118 9.83 -4.53 8.43
CA GLY A 118 9.54 -5.06 7.11
C GLY A 118 9.42 -4.01 6.01
N VAL A 119 8.87 -4.46 4.90
CA VAL A 119 8.67 -3.65 3.70
C VAL A 119 7.32 -3.95 3.04
N LYS A 120 6.61 -2.88 2.60
CA LYS A 120 5.62 -3.03 1.53
C LYS A 120 6.37 -2.97 0.20
N PHE A 121 6.39 -4.09 -0.51
CA PHE A 121 7.16 -4.28 -1.73
C PHE A 121 6.25 -4.14 -2.97
N THR A 122 6.25 -2.95 -3.57
CA THR A 122 5.48 -2.64 -4.79
C THR A 122 6.43 -2.53 -5.98
N HIS A 123 6.97 -3.68 -6.37
CA HIS A 123 7.88 -3.85 -7.50
C HIS A 123 7.75 -5.28 -8.04
N ASN A 124 7.93 -5.46 -9.34
CA ASN A 124 7.81 -6.77 -10.01
C ASN A 124 9.12 -7.59 -10.01
N ASN A 125 10.17 -7.13 -9.32
CA ASN A 125 11.41 -7.89 -9.14
C ASN A 125 11.23 -8.96 -8.06
N LEU A 126 10.67 -10.11 -8.44
CA LEU A 126 10.40 -11.22 -7.51
C LEU A 126 11.68 -11.85 -6.92
N MET A 127 12.80 -11.79 -7.63
CA MET A 127 14.09 -12.23 -7.07
C MET A 127 14.47 -11.38 -5.87
N GLU A 128 14.37 -10.05 -5.97
CA GLU A 128 14.66 -9.16 -4.85
C GLU A 128 13.64 -9.33 -3.71
N MET A 129 12.37 -9.58 -4.05
CA MET A 129 11.34 -9.88 -3.05
C MET A 129 11.71 -11.13 -2.23
N GLN A 130 12.17 -12.21 -2.87
CA GLN A 130 12.68 -13.39 -2.17
C GLN A 130 13.90 -13.08 -1.30
N GLN A 131 14.82 -12.24 -1.80
CA GLN A 131 15.96 -11.79 -0.99
C GLN A 131 15.51 -11.03 0.27
N CYS A 132 14.44 -10.21 0.17
CA CYS A 132 13.84 -9.55 1.34
C CYS A 132 13.18 -10.54 2.31
N ILE A 133 12.45 -11.52 1.80
CA ILE A 133 11.79 -12.56 2.61
C ILE A 133 12.81 -13.39 3.39
N HIS A 134 13.95 -13.70 2.78
CA HIS A 134 15.02 -14.51 3.41
C HIS A 134 16.07 -13.68 4.16
N ALA A 135 15.99 -12.34 4.09
CA ALA A 135 16.92 -11.47 4.78
C ALA A 135 16.91 -11.72 6.29
N ASP A 136 18.11 -11.76 6.89
CA ASP A 136 18.33 -12.00 8.33
C ASP A 136 17.55 -13.24 8.86
N GLY A 137 17.63 -14.35 8.11
CA GLY A 137 16.95 -15.60 8.49
C GLY A 137 15.43 -15.55 8.41
N GLY A 138 14.86 -14.60 7.66
CA GLY A 138 13.41 -14.44 7.52
C GLY A 138 12.77 -13.58 8.60
N ALA A 139 13.55 -12.69 9.22
CA ALA A 139 13.10 -11.83 10.32
C ALA A 139 12.17 -10.69 9.87
N PHE A 140 12.05 -10.42 8.56
CA PHE A 140 11.28 -9.29 8.04
C PHE A 140 9.95 -9.71 7.42
N GLU A 141 8.91 -8.93 7.68
CA GLU A 141 7.65 -9.05 6.97
C GLU A 141 7.74 -8.37 5.61
N VAL A 142 7.34 -9.09 4.56
CA VAL A 142 7.27 -8.55 3.19
C VAL A 142 5.81 -8.56 2.73
N LEU A 143 5.24 -7.36 2.63
CA LEU A 143 3.86 -7.17 2.19
C LEU A 143 3.87 -6.94 0.67
N HIS A 144 3.21 -7.82 -0.09
CA HIS A 144 3.11 -7.66 -1.55
C HIS A 144 2.26 -6.45 -1.91
N GLY A 145 2.71 -5.67 -2.89
CA GLY A 145 2.12 -4.36 -3.20
C GLY A 145 1.38 -4.26 -4.54
N PHE A 146 1.37 -5.32 -5.37
CA PHE A 146 0.67 -5.35 -6.65
C PHE A 146 -0.52 -6.30 -6.62
N ASP A 147 -1.72 -5.75 -6.70
CA ASP A 147 -2.99 -6.48 -6.62
C ASP A 147 -3.17 -7.41 -7.82
N GLU A 148 -2.83 -6.90 -9.01
CA GLU A 148 -2.94 -7.57 -10.31
C GLU A 148 -2.07 -8.82 -10.45
N ILE A 149 -1.10 -9.00 -9.58
CA ILE A 149 -0.20 -10.16 -9.56
C ILE A 149 0.00 -10.75 -8.15
N LEU A 150 -1.02 -10.68 -7.29
CA LEU A 150 -0.96 -11.21 -5.92
C LEU A 150 -0.45 -12.65 -5.87
N ILE A 151 -0.93 -13.51 -6.77
CA ILE A 151 -0.52 -14.90 -6.87
C ILE A 151 1.00 -15.09 -6.99
N THR A 152 1.68 -14.18 -7.68
CA THR A 152 3.15 -14.25 -7.84
C THR A 152 3.87 -13.92 -6.53
N GLY A 153 3.40 -12.93 -5.78
CA GLY A 153 3.92 -12.61 -4.45
C GLY A 153 3.75 -13.78 -3.48
N LEU A 154 2.57 -14.41 -3.48
CA LEU A 154 2.29 -15.59 -2.65
C LEU A 154 3.18 -16.78 -3.04
N SER A 155 3.40 -17.00 -4.35
CA SER A 155 4.22 -18.10 -4.85
C SER A 155 5.70 -18.03 -4.43
N VAL A 156 6.21 -16.82 -4.17
CA VAL A 156 7.59 -16.60 -3.68
C VAL A 156 7.68 -16.44 -2.17
N GLY A 157 6.56 -16.61 -1.45
CA GLY A 157 6.54 -16.69 0.01
C GLY A 157 6.00 -15.47 0.75
N ALA A 158 5.43 -14.46 0.07
CA ALA A 158 4.70 -13.39 0.76
C ALA A 158 3.47 -13.98 1.49
N LYS A 159 3.22 -13.51 2.70
CA LYS A 159 2.09 -13.97 3.53
C LYS A 159 0.97 -12.95 3.64
N ALA A 160 1.21 -11.73 3.19
CA ALA A 160 0.25 -10.64 3.25
C ALA A 160 0.47 -9.66 2.09
N ALA A 161 -0.53 -8.85 1.82
CA ALA A 161 -0.52 -7.87 0.75
C ALA A 161 -1.24 -6.59 1.16
N VAL A 162 -0.85 -5.48 0.53
CA VAL A 162 -1.48 -4.16 0.70
C VAL A 162 -1.63 -3.50 -0.65
N GLY A 163 -2.86 -3.32 -1.11
CA GLY A 163 -3.18 -2.72 -2.38
C GLY A 163 -4.52 -1.97 -2.39
N SER A 164 -4.77 -1.23 -3.44
CA SER A 164 -5.95 -0.35 -3.53
C SER A 164 -7.24 -1.10 -3.78
N THR A 165 -7.20 -2.18 -4.56
CA THR A 165 -8.42 -2.89 -4.99
C THR A 165 -9.00 -3.80 -3.91
N TYR A 166 -8.23 -4.09 -2.87
CA TYR A 166 -8.73 -4.77 -1.66
C TYR A 166 -9.81 -3.96 -0.92
N ASN A 167 -9.89 -2.64 -1.17
CA ASN A 167 -10.98 -1.80 -0.65
C ASN A 167 -12.33 -2.10 -1.30
N TYR A 168 -12.35 -2.64 -2.52
CA TYR A 168 -13.58 -2.79 -3.31
C TYR A 168 -14.04 -4.25 -3.38
N VAL A 169 -13.10 -5.14 -3.67
CA VAL A 169 -13.39 -6.56 -3.95
C VAL A 169 -12.49 -7.52 -3.14
N PRO A 170 -12.41 -7.38 -1.81
CA PRO A 170 -11.53 -8.20 -0.98
C PRO A 170 -11.85 -9.70 -1.08
N GLY A 171 -13.09 -10.06 -1.41
CA GLY A 171 -13.50 -11.44 -1.58
C GLY A 171 -12.74 -12.19 -2.67
N ILE A 172 -12.39 -11.52 -3.77
CA ILE A 172 -11.57 -12.12 -4.84
C ILE A 172 -10.19 -12.49 -4.30
N TYR A 173 -9.52 -11.57 -3.61
CA TYR A 173 -8.16 -11.76 -3.10
C TYR A 173 -8.09 -12.77 -1.96
N LYS A 174 -9.10 -12.81 -1.10
CA LYS A 174 -9.23 -13.88 -0.10
C LYS A 174 -9.31 -15.25 -0.77
N ALA A 175 -10.10 -15.38 -1.84
CA ALA A 175 -10.19 -16.62 -2.59
C ALA A 175 -8.85 -17.01 -3.25
N VAL A 176 -8.08 -16.04 -3.79
CA VAL A 176 -6.72 -16.29 -4.29
C VAL A 176 -5.82 -16.84 -3.17
N MET A 177 -5.81 -16.20 -1.99
CA MET A 177 -4.98 -16.62 -0.87
C MET A 177 -5.36 -18.02 -0.36
N GLU A 178 -6.65 -18.28 -0.18
CA GLU A 178 -7.16 -19.57 0.26
C GLU A 178 -6.85 -20.70 -0.74
N ALA A 179 -6.98 -20.43 -2.04
CA ALA A 179 -6.65 -21.39 -3.08
C ALA A 179 -5.14 -21.71 -3.09
N MET A 180 -4.30 -20.70 -2.95
CA MET A 180 -2.85 -20.86 -2.85
C MET A 180 -2.44 -21.68 -1.63
N GLU A 181 -3.05 -21.45 -0.46
CA GLU A 181 -2.81 -22.22 0.76
C GLU A 181 -3.19 -23.70 0.61
N LYS A 182 -4.23 -23.99 -0.18
CA LYS A 182 -4.68 -25.37 -0.48
C LYS A 182 -3.90 -26.03 -1.62
N GLY A 183 -3.03 -25.30 -2.31
CA GLY A 183 -2.32 -25.80 -3.50
C GLY A 183 -3.20 -25.86 -4.75
N ASP A 184 -4.39 -25.25 -4.72
CA ASP A 184 -5.31 -25.17 -5.86
C ASP A 184 -4.93 -23.99 -6.78
N LEU A 185 -3.95 -24.25 -7.63
CA LEU A 185 -3.44 -23.25 -8.56
C LEU A 185 -4.43 -22.89 -9.67
N GLU A 186 -5.36 -23.76 -10.00
CA GLU A 186 -6.37 -23.49 -11.04
C GLU A 186 -7.35 -22.42 -10.54
N THR A 187 -7.95 -22.64 -9.37
CA THR A 187 -8.80 -21.63 -8.74
C THR A 187 -8.04 -20.32 -8.43
N ALA A 188 -6.80 -20.40 -7.96
CA ALA A 188 -6.00 -19.21 -7.71
C ALA A 188 -5.80 -18.35 -8.96
N ARG A 189 -5.51 -18.97 -10.10
CA ARG A 189 -5.35 -18.28 -11.40
C ARG A 189 -6.66 -17.70 -11.91
N GLU A 190 -7.76 -18.44 -11.79
CA GLU A 190 -9.09 -17.97 -12.18
C GLU A 190 -9.47 -16.72 -11.37
N MET A 191 -9.32 -16.76 -10.05
CA MET A 191 -9.65 -15.63 -9.18
C MET A 191 -8.72 -14.43 -9.41
N GLN A 192 -7.44 -14.67 -9.64
CA GLN A 192 -6.50 -13.59 -10.02
C GLN A 192 -6.91 -12.95 -11.35
N TRP A 193 -7.34 -13.74 -12.34
CA TRP A 193 -7.80 -13.20 -13.62
C TRP A 193 -9.01 -12.27 -13.45
N LYS A 194 -9.98 -12.63 -12.61
CA LYS A 194 -11.12 -11.77 -12.28
C LYS A 194 -10.66 -10.42 -11.67
N SER A 195 -9.60 -10.42 -10.88
CA SER A 195 -9.04 -9.17 -10.37
C SER A 195 -8.39 -8.33 -11.48
N VAL A 196 -7.72 -8.97 -12.44
CA VAL A 196 -7.10 -8.28 -13.59
C VAL A 196 -8.16 -7.58 -14.43
N GLU A 197 -9.28 -8.26 -14.77
CA GLU A 197 -10.39 -7.66 -15.53
C GLU A 197 -10.94 -6.39 -14.85
N ILE A 198 -11.04 -6.38 -13.52
CA ILE A 198 -11.48 -5.21 -12.75
C ILE A 198 -10.40 -4.11 -12.76
N ILE A 199 -9.13 -4.49 -12.64
CA ILE A 199 -7.99 -3.55 -12.65
C ILE A 199 -7.80 -2.91 -14.02
N ASP A 200 -8.07 -3.62 -15.11
CA ASP A 200 -8.05 -3.05 -16.47
C ASP A 200 -9.04 -1.88 -16.58
N VAL A 201 -10.26 -2.03 -16.06
CA VAL A 201 -11.23 -0.93 -15.98
C VAL A 201 -10.68 0.21 -15.10
N LEU A 202 -10.10 -0.11 -13.95
CA LEU A 202 -9.50 0.90 -13.05
C LEU A 202 -8.38 1.70 -13.74
N ILE A 203 -7.50 1.04 -14.48
CA ILE A 203 -6.40 1.67 -15.22
C ILE A 203 -6.96 2.57 -16.33
N LYS A 204 -7.94 2.09 -17.11
CA LYS A 204 -8.59 2.85 -18.18
C LYS A 204 -9.18 4.17 -17.69
N HIS A 205 -9.77 4.18 -16.50
CA HIS A 205 -10.43 5.36 -15.92
C HIS A 205 -9.54 6.19 -14.97
N GLY A 206 -8.21 6.11 -15.11
CA GLY A 206 -7.24 6.99 -14.45
C GLY A 206 -6.58 6.44 -13.19
N GLY A 207 -6.61 5.12 -13.00
CA GLY A 207 -5.81 4.42 -12.00
C GLY A 207 -6.34 4.50 -10.58
N GLY A 208 -5.54 3.99 -9.64
CA GLY A 208 -5.97 3.67 -8.28
C GLY A 208 -6.59 4.80 -7.46
N VAL A 209 -6.24 6.07 -7.71
CA VAL A 209 -6.84 7.20 -6.96
C VAL A 209 -8.13 7.66 -7.63
N ARG A 210 -8.09 8.02 -8.92
CA ARG A 210 -9.26 8.59 -9.62
C ARG A 210 -10.35 7.56 -9.80
N ALA A 211 -10.07 6.45 -10.47
CA ALA A 211 -11.02 5.37 -10.66
C ALA A 211 -11.40 4.70 -9.33
N GLY A 212 -10.48 4.66 -8.36
CA GLY A 212 -10.77 4.16 -7.04
C GLY A 212 -11.91 4.90 -6.34
N LYS A 213 -12.01 6.23 -6.48
CA LYS A 213 -13.15 7.00 -5.97
C LYS A 213 -14.43 6.70 -6.72
N ILE A 214 -14.36 6.43 -8.04
CA ILE A 214 -15.51 5.95 -8.81
C ILE A 214 -15.99 4.59 -8.27
N PHE A 215 -15.07 3.67 -8.06
CA PHE A 215 -15.36 2.33 -7.54
C PHE A 215 -15.99 2.41 -6.14
N MET A 216 -15.46 3.26 -5.26
CA MET A 216 -16.06 3.50 -3.93
C MET A 216 -17.46 4.07 -4.03
N LYS A 217 -17.71 5.02 -4.95
CA LYS A 217 -19.06 5.57 -5.19
C LYS A 217 -20.03 4.49 -5.68
N LEU A 218 -19.56 3.57 -6.55
CA LEU A 218 -20.33 2.41 -6.99
C LEU A 218 -20.58 1.39 -5.86
N ALA A 219 -19.68 1.34 -4.87
CA ALA A 219 -19.84 0.57 -3.62
C ALA A 219 -20.75 1.27 -2.59
N GLY A 220 -21.32 2.44 -2.91
CA GLY A 220 -22.20 3.17 -2.03
C GLY A 220 -21.51 4.18 -1.09
N ILE A 221 -20.20 4.41 -1.26
CA ILE A 221 -19.43 5.34 -0.42
C ILE A 221 -18.84 6.46 -1.30
N ASP A 222 -19.44 7.64 -1.26
CA ASP A 222 -18.92 8.80 -1.97
C ASP A 222 -17.74 9.42 -1.19
N CYS A 223 -16.51 9.23 -1.72
CA CYS A 223 -15.28 9.79 -1.17
C CYS A 223 -14.98 11.22 -1.64
N GLY A 224 -15.93 11.87 -2.33
CA GLY A 224 -15.74 13.19 -2.92
C GLY A 224 -14.77 13.21 -4.11
N PRO A 225 -14.49 14.39 -4.70
CA PRO A 225 -13.63 14.52 -5.84
C PRO A 225 -12.14 14.31 -5.48
N CYS A 226 -11.33 14.01 -6.49
CA CYS A 226 -9.88 14.08 -6.36
C CYS A 226 -9.43 15.54 -6.25
N ARG A 227 -8.26 15.78 -5.65
CA ARG A 227 -7.60 17.08 -5.68
C ARG A 227 -6.77 17.23 -6.95
N LEU A 228 -6.75 18.43 -7.51
CA LEU A 228 -5.85 18.73 -8.62
C LEU A 228 -4.38 18.43 -8.24
N PRO A 229 -3.58 17.93 -9.19
CA PRO A 229 -3.82 17.87 -10.65
C PRO A 229 -4.65 16.66 -11.14
N ILE A 230 -5.12 15.78 -10.26
CA ILE A 230 -5.99 14.67 -10.66
C ILE A 230 -7.39 15.22 -10.94
N ALA A 231 -7.82 15.14 -12.20
CA ALA A 231 -9.14 15.63 -12.59
C ALA A 231 -10.26 14.85 -11.87
N PRO A 232 -11.34 15.53 -11.44
CA PRO A 232 -12.51 14.85 -10.92
C PRO A 232 -13.19 14.00 -12.00
N CYS A 233 -13.97 13.02 -11.57
CA CYS A 233 -14.79 12.21 -12.46
C CYS A 233 -16.08 12.93 -12.82
N SER A 234 -16.52 12.84 -14.10
CA SER A 234 -17.85 13.28 -14.54
C SER A 234 -18.92 12.22 -14.28
N GLU A 235 -20.19 12.60 -14.32
CA GLU A 235 -21.31 11.62 -14.22
C GLU A 235 -21.34 10.68 -15.44
N GLU A 236 -20.91 11.15 -16.62
CA GLU A 236 -20.80 10.33 -17.82
C GLU A 236 -19.75 9.23 -17.63
N GLU A 237 -18.56 9.57 -17.13
CA GLU A 237 -17.51 8.61 -16.81
C GLU A 237 -17.91 7.63 -15.70
N LEU A 238 -18.70 8.08 -14.73
CA LEU A 238 -19.24 7.20 -13.70
C LEU A 238 -20.14 6.11 -14.33
N GLU A 239 -21.02 6.49 -15.23
CA GLU A 239 -21.93 5.55 -15.92
C GLU A 239 -21.18 4.66 -16.92
N GLU A 240 -20.18 5.18 -17.64
CA GLU A 240 -19.31 4.38 -18.49
C GLU A 240 -18.57 3.31 -17.67
N THR A 241 -17.92 3.72 -16.57
CA THR A 241 -17.23 2.80 -15.66
C THR A 241 -18.18 1.75 -15.08
N ARG A 242 -19.38 2.16 -14.67
CA ARG A 242 -20.43 1.24 -14.17
C ARG A 242 -20.78 0.18 -15.22
N ASN A 243 -20.96 0.58 -16.47
CA ASN A 243 -21.35 -0.33 -17.55
C ASN A 243 -20.21 -1.30 -17.90
N GLU A 244 -18.95 -0.86 -17.87
CA GLU A 244 -17.81 -1.75 -18.06
C GLU A 244 -17.68 -2.77 -16.94
N LEU A 245 -17.82 -2.33 -15.69
CA LEU A 245 -17.74 -3.22 -14.52
C LEU A 245 -18.88 -4.26 -14.47
N LYS A 246 -20.02 -4.04 -15.13
CA LYS A 246 -21.07 -5.07 -15.28
C LYS A 246 -20.61 -6.29 -16.06
N ASN A 247 -19.57 -6.16 -16.90
CA ASN A 247 -18.99 -7.26 -17.66
C ASN A 247 -17.91 -8.02 -16.87
N THR A 248 -17.66 -7.63 -15.62
CA THR A 248 -16.72 -8.26 -14.68
C THR A 248 -17.45 -8.82 -13.48
N GLU A 249 -16.75 -9.48 -12.59
CA GLU A 249 -17.30 -9.99 -11.32
C GLU A 249 -17.41 -8.90 -10.22
N PHE A 250 -17.15 -7.61 -10.53
CA PHE A 250 -17.08 -6.53 -9.55
C PHE A 250 -18.29 -6.48 -8.63
N PHE A 251 -19.51 -6.41 -9.19
CA PHE A 251 -20.74 -6.30 -8.40
C PHE A 251 -21.11 -7.54 -7.59
N LYS A 252 -20.49 -8.67 -7.87
CA LYS A 252 -20.66 -9.89 -7.07
C LYS A 252 -19.76 -9.90 -5.85
N TYR A 253 -18.58 -9.28 -5.93
CA TYR A 253 -17.56 -9.28 -4.87
C TYR A 253 -17.40 -7.93 -4.17
N ILE A 254 -18.18 -6.92 -4.57
CA ILE A 254 -18.24 -5.65 -3.88
C ILE A 254 -18.88 -5.85 -2.50
N ASN A 255 -18.31 -5.23 -1.49
CA ASN A 255 -18.81 -5.34 -0.11
C ASN A 255 -19.64 -4.13 0.28
#